data_29c6795ab1994390feb362aeb42db3e8
#
_entry.id   29c6795ab1994390feb362aeb42db3e8
#
_cell.length_a   1.000
_cell.length_b   1.000
_cell.length_c   1.000
_cell.angle_alpha   90.00
_cell.angle_beta   90.00
_cell.angle_gamma   90.00
#
_symmetry.space_group_name_H-M   'P 1'
#
loop_
_entity.id
_entity.type
_entity.pdbx_description
1 polymer ?
#
loop_
_entity_poly.entity_id
_entity_poly.type
_entity_poly.pdbx_seq_one_letter_code
_entity_poly.pdbx_strand_id
1 'polypeptide(L)'
;MDLDQPGPELARAFARDGVACVRGVLDPAEIAAAAAAIDTVLDAPGPLAQVASGLGDPGSFTEDFRRWEDVPQIEALARHSRVPQIAAALMGTPQVRFYHDHVLVKEGGTRQRTPWHQDQPYYNVDGHGVSAWIPVDPVPAAGCLELLAGSHRGPWLMPRTFLAGEAKWFPDGSLAELPDIEADRDAFDIRRFELEPGDAI
;
A
#
# COMPACT_ATOMS: atom_id res chain seq x y z
N MET A 1 8.08 16.45 -19.28
CA MET A 1 8.55 15.84 -18.02
C MET A 1 8.92 14.41 -18.39
N ASP A 2 10.17 14.04 -18.21
CA ASP A 2 10.62 12.67 -18.56
C ASP A 2 10.02 11.73 -17.51
N LEU A 3 9.00 10.98 -17.90
CA LEU A 3 8.22 10.13 -16.98
C LEU A 3 8.93 8.79 -16.68
N ASP A 4 10.10 8.57 -17.26
CA ASP A 4 10.81 7.29 -17.13
C ASP A 4 11.60 7.14 -15.82
N GLN A 5 11.79 8.22 -15.07
CA GLN A 5 12.38 8.18 -13.73
C GLN A 5 11.82 9.31 -12.86
N PRO A 6 11.60 9.08 -11.56
CA PRO A 6 11.28 10.16 -10.65
C PRO A 6 12.43 11.16 -10.64
N GLY A 7 12.09 12.44 -10.82
CA GLY A 7 13.09 13.50 -10.79
C GLY A 7 13.76 13.63 -9.41
N PRO A 8 14.93 14.30 -9.33
CA PRO A 8 15.65 14.47 -8.05
C PRO A 8 14.80 15.12 -6.95
N GLU A 9 13.80 15.91 -7.32
CA GLU A 9 12.88 16.53 -6.37
C GLU A 9 11.95 15.52 -5.72
N LEU A 10 11.40 14.58 -6.51
CA LEU A 10 10.53 13.52 -6.00
C LEU A 10 11.30 12.60 -5.06
N ALA A 11 12.52 12.20 -5.43
CA ALA A 11 13.38 11.38 -4.56
C ALA A 11 13.72 12.09 -3.24
N ARG A 12 14.01 13.40 -3.28
CA ARG A 12 14.24 14.20 -2.07
C ARG A 12 12.98 14.33 -1.21
N ALA A 13 11.82 14.56 -1.84
CA ALA A 13 10.55 14.61 -1.13
C ALA A 13 10.24 13.27 -0.45
N PHE A 14 10.42 12.16 -1.16
CA PHE A 14 10.24 10.82 -0.60
C PHE A 14 11.20 10.55 0.58
N ALA A 15 12.47 10.87 0.44
CA ALA A 15 13.45 10.71 1.53
C ALA A 15 13.12 11.56 2.76
N ARG A 16 12.49 12.72 2.58
CA ARG A 16 12.06 13.61 3.67
C ARG A 16 10.75 13.15 4.29
N ASP A 17 9.75 12.84 3.47
CA ASP A 17 8.36 12.65 3.90
C ASP A 17 8.00 11.16 4.06
N GLY A 18 8.74 10.24 3.45
CA GLY A 18 8.44 8.80 3.44
C GLY A 18 7.27 8.43 2.54
N VAL A 19 6.75 9.37 1.78
CA VAL A 19 5.65 9.20 0.84
C VAL A 19 5.88 10.06 -0.40
N ALA A 20 5.48 9.54 -1.55
CA ALA A 20 5.47 10.26 -2.82
C ALA A 20 4.28 9.81 -3.66
N CYS A 21 3.69 10.75 -4.42
CA CYS A 21 2.69 10.44 -5.42
C CYS A 21 3.33 10.55 -6.81
N VAL A 22 3.22 9.50 -7.60
CA VAL A 22 3.75 9.41 -8.98
C VAL A 22 2.58 9.21 -9.92
N ARG A 23 2.44 10.09 -10.90
CA ARG A 23 1.33 10.05 -11.85
C ARG A 23 1.65 9.18 -13.05
N GLY A 24 0.64 8.45 -13.56
CA GLY A 24 0.73 7.66 -14.78
C GLY A 24 1.83 6.60 -14.74
N VAL A 25 1.95 5.89 -13.63
CA VAL A 25 2.94 4.80 -13.45
C VAL A 25 2.61 3.64 -14.37
N LEU A 26 1.33 3.29 -14.49
CA LEU A 26 0.84 2.26 -15.41
C LEU A 26 0.19 2.89 -16.63
N ASP A 27 0.42 2.29 -17.79
CA ASP A 27 -0.28 2.63 -19.01
C ASP A 27 -1.71 2.02 -19.06
N PRO A 28 -2.58 2.43 -20.01
CA PRO A 28 -3.95 1.91 -20.10
C PRO A 28 -4.05 0.38 -20.26
N ALA A 29 -3.08 -0.27 -20.91
CA ALA A 29 -3.08 -1.71 -21.07
C ALA A 29 -2.69 -2.42 -19.77
N GLU A 30 -1.74 -1.87 -19.04
CA GLU A 30 -1.33 -2.34 -17.72
C GLU A 30 -2.45 -2.15 -16.68
N ILE A 31 -3.19 -1.02 -16.73
CA ILE A 31 -4.36 -0.78 -15.87
C ILE A 31 -5.45 -1.84 -16.15
N ALA A 32 -5.76 -2.08 -17.42
CA ALA A 32 -6.73 -3.11 -17.80
C ALA A 32 -6.28 -4.51 -17.36
N ALA A 33 -4.99 -4.82 -17.47
CA ALA A 33 -4.43 -6.08 -17.00
C ALA A 33 -4.51 -6.21 -15.47
N ALA A 34 -4.26 -5.12 -14.73
CA ALA A 34 -4.40 -5.08 -13.27
C ALA A 34 -5.86 -5.32 -12.84
N ALA A 35 -6.81 -4.66 -13.49
CA ALA A 35 -8.23 -4.85 -13.21
C ALA A 35 -8.66 -6.31 -13.47
N ALA A 36 -8.29 -6.89 -14.60
CA ALA A 36 -8.58 -8.29 -14.92
C ALA A 36 -7.90 -9.28 -13.93
N ALA A 37 -6.72 -8.92 -13.41
CA ALA A 37 -6.06 -9.71 -12.38
C ALA A 37 -6.84 -9.69 -11.06
N ILE A 38 -7.39 -8.54 -10.67
CA ILE A 38 -8.25 -8.40 -9.49
C ILE A 38 -9.49 -9.27 -9.65
N ASP A 39 -10.18 -9.22 -10.80
CA ASP A 39 -11.33 -10.09 -11.06
C ASP A 39 -10.95 -11.58 -10.93
N THR A 40 -9.81 -11.97 -11.48
CA THR A 40 -9.29 -13.35 -11.35
C THR A 40 -9.07 -13.74 -9.88
N VAL A 41 -8.52 -12.83 -9.08
CA VAL A 41 -8.29 -13.07 -7.64
C VAL A 41 -9.61 -13.20 -6.88
N LEU A 42 -10.62 -12.39 -7.21
CA LEU A 42 -11.93 -12.45 -6.59
C LEU A 42 -12.69 -13.73 -6.95
N ASP A 43 -12.59 -14.18 -8.21
CA ASP A 43 -13.23 -15.40 -8.71
C ASP A 43 -12.59 -16.67 -8.15
N ALA A 44 -11.28 -16.65 -7.92
CA ALA A 44 -10.49 -17.76 -7.41
C ALA A 44 -9.54 -17.31 -6.30
N PRO A 45 -10.06 -17.07 -5.08
CA PRO A 45 -9.25 -16.62 -3.96
C PRO A 45 -8.11 -17.58 -3.62
N GLY A 46 -6.95 -17.02 -3.30
CA GLY A 46 -5.77 -17.79 -2.92
C GLY A 46 -5.82 -18.32 -1.48
N PRO A 47 -4.82 -19.10 -1.08
CA PRO A 47 -4.77 -19.69 0.27
C PRO A 47 -4.58 -18.65 1.39
N LEU A 48 -4.20 -17.43 1.04
CA LEU A 48 -3.99 -16.34 1.99
C LEU A 48 -5.12 -15.30 1.94
N ALA A 49 -6.16 -15.56 1.13
CA ALA A 49 -7.31 -14.68 1.02
C ALA A 49 -8.07 -14.59 2.34
N GLN A 50 -8.53 -13.41 2.66
CA GLN A 50 -9.36 -13.15 3.83
C GLN A 50 -10.38 -12.06 3.58
N VAL A 51 -11.49 -12.13 4.29
CA VAL A 51 -12.50 -11.07 4.32
C VAL A 51 -12.34 -10.29 5.62
N ALA A 52 -11.97 -9.02 5.48
CA ALA A 52 -11.69 -8.13 6.61
C ALA A 52 -12.91 -7.27 7.01
N SER A 53 -14.04 -7.38 6.30
CA SER A 53 -15.28 -6.69 6.66
C SER A 53 -16.01 -7.41 7.80
N GLY A 54 -16.77 -6.63 8.59
CA GLY A 54 -17.61 -7.15 9.67
C GLY A 54 -18.82 -7.94 9.15
N LEU A 55 -19.30 -8.87 9.97
CA LEU A 55 -20.57 -9.56 9.69
C LEU A 55 -21.72 -8.55 9.60
N GLY A 56 -22.43 -8.55 8.46
CA GLY A 56 -23.56 -7.65 8.22
C GLY A 56 -23.19 -6.29 7.64
N ASP A 57 -21.95 -6.07 7.24
CA ASP A 57 -21.59 -4.93 6.43
C ASP A 57 -22.24 -5.05 5.03
N PRO A 58 -22.76 -3.94 4.47
CA PRO A 58 -23.41 -3.98 3.16
C PRO A 58 -22.43 -4.31 2.01
N GLY A 59 -21.16 -4.00 2.18
CA GLY A 59 -20.09 -4.31 1.23
C GLY A 59 -18.97 -5.13 1.87
N SER A 60 -18.24 -5.88 1.09
CA SER A 60 -17.09 -6.65 1.55
C SER A 60 -15.79 -5.88 1.47
N PHE A 61 -14.85 -6.24 2.33
CA PHE A 61 -13.44 -5.87 2.21
C PHE A 61 -12.66 -7.18 2.09
N THR A 62 -12.18 -7.45 0.89
CA THR A 62 -11.42 -8.67 0.58
C THR A 62 -9.94 -8.32 0.41
N GLU A 63 -9.09 -9.13 0.99
CA GLU A 63 -7.65 -9.06 0.88
C GLU A 63 -7.11 -10.39 0.39
N ASP A 64 -6.12 -10.37 -0.50
CA ASP A 64 -5.38 -11.56 -0.90
C ASP A 64 -3.89 -11.22 -1.12
N PHE A 65 -3.02 -12.18 -0.89
CA PHE A 65 -1.58 -11.98 -0.86
C PHE A 65 -0.85 -12.99 -1.73
N ARG A 66 0.29 -12.59 -2.30
CA ARG A 66 1.20 -13.46 -3.04
C ARG A 66 0.57 -14.09 -4.28
N ARG A 67 -0.34 -13.37 -4.93
CA ARG A 67 -1.01 -13.85 -6.13
C ARG A 67 -0.15 -13.76 -7.39
N TRP A 68 0.99 -13.06 -7.31
CA TRP A 68 1.98 -13.03 -8.41
C TRP A 68 2.51 -14.42 -8.79
N GLU A 69 2.43 -15.40 -7.87
CA GLU A 69 2.89 -16.77 -8.11
C GLU A 69 1.96 -17.56 -9.06
N ASP A 70 0.68 -17.20 -9.16
CA ASP A 70 -0.34 -17.91 -9.93
C ASP A 70 -1.17 -16.99 -10.85
N VAL A 71 -1.04 -15.67 -10.73
CA VAL A 71 -1.70 -14.69 -11.60
C VAL A 71 -0.65 -13.96 -12.43
N PRO A 72 -0.40 -14.38 -13.70
CA PRO A 72 0.70 -13.84 -14.51
C PRO A 72 0.67 -12.34 -14.75
N GLN A 73 -0.52 -11.73 -14.72
CA GLN A 73 -0.66 -10.27 -14.87
C GLN A 73 -0.06 -9.53 -13.68
N ILE A 74 -0.20 -10.05 -12.46
CA ILE A 74 0.42 -9.47 -11.25
C ILE A 74 1.93 -9.61 -11.33
N GLU A 75 2.44 -10.78 -11.72
CA GLU A 75 3.88 -10.96 -11.95
C GLU A 75 4.41 -9.99 -13.00
N ALA A 76 3.70 -9.83 -14.11
CA ALA A 76 4.10 -8.93 -15.19
C ALA A 76 4.17 -7.47 -14.69
N LEU A 77 3.19 -7.00 -13.95
CA LEU A 77 3.20 -5.66 -13.35
C LEU A 77 4.36 -5.48 -12.38
N ALA A 78 4.59 -6.45 -11.50
CA ALA A 78 5.67 -6.40 -10.51
C ALA A 78 7.07 -6.38 -11.14
N ARG A 79 7.27 -7.03 -12.31
CA ARG A 79 8.58 -7.21 -12.92
C ARG A 79 8.85 -6.31 -14.12
N HIS A 80 7.81 -5.97 -14.89
CA HIS A 80 7.99 -5.39 -16.23
C HIS A 80 7.35 -4.02 -16.40
N SER A 81 6.50 -3.56 -15.46
CA SER A 81 6.03 -2.18 -15.44
C SER A 81 7.12 -1.20 -15.00
N ARG A 82 6.76 0.07 -14.89
CA ARG A 82 7.66 1.11 -14.38
C ARG A 82 7.86 1.10 -12.85
N VAL A 83 7.04 0.31 -12.12
CA VAL A 83 7.08 0.27 -10.65
C VAL A 83 8.46 -0.08 -10.09
N PRO A 84 9.17 -1.14 -10.56
CA PRO A 84 10.51 -1.46 -10.06
C PRO A 84 11.54 -0.34 -10.25
N GLN A 85 11.51 0.35 -11.39
CA GLN A 85 12.43 1.46 -11.68
C GLN A 85 12.16 2.67 -10.77
N ILE A 86 10.89 2.98 -10.54
CA ILE A 86 10.48 4.06 -9.63
C ILE A 86 10.91 3.71 -8.20
N ALA A 87 10.62 2.51 -7.73
CA ALA A 87 11.03 2.04 -6.41
C ALA A 87 12.56 2.12 -6.23
N ALA A 88 13.33 1.65 -7.20
CA ALA A 88 14.80 1.71 -7.19
C ALA A 88 15.31 3.16 -7.08
N ALA A 89 14.72 4.07 -7.85
CA ALA A 89 15.09 5.49 -7.82
C ALA A 89 14.75 6.17 -6.49
N LEU A 90 13.55 5.90 -5.91
CA LEU A 90 13.14 6.44 -4.62
C LEU A 90 13.99 5.91 -3.47
N MET A 91 14.38 4.64 -3.53
CA MET A 91 15.25 3.99 -2.54
C MET A 91 16.75 4.31 -2.74
N GLY A 92 17.12 4.97 -3.84
CA GLY A 92 18.51 5.28 -4.15
C GLY A 92 19.40 4.03 -4.39
N THR A 93 18.84 2.97 -4.95
CA THR A 93 19.52 1.69 -5.17
C THR A 93 19.42 1.25 -6.63
N PRO A 94 20.47 0.60 -7.21
CA PRO A 94 20.38 0.08 -8.57
C PRO A 94 19.53 -1.20 -8.69
N GLN A 95 19.16 -1.83 -7.57
CA GLN A 95 18.40 -3.07 -7.54
C GLN A 95 17.37 -3.06 -6.45
N VAL A 96 16.17 -3.55 -6.79
CA VAL A 96 15.10 -3.85 -5.83
C VAL A 96 14.75 -5.33 -5.90
N ARG A 97 14.24 -5.87 -4.80
CA ARG A 97 13.68 -7.21 -4.75
C ARG A 97 12.19 -7.10 -4.51
N PHE A 98 11.41 -7.72 -5.37
CA PHE A 98 9.99 -7.86 -5.13
C PHE A 98 9.76 -8.79 -3.94
N TYR A 99 9.00 -8.34 -2.97
CA TYR A 99 8.71 -9.10 -1.76
C TYR A 99 7.40 -9.87 -1.93
N HIS A 100 6.30 -9.17 -2.14
CA HIS A 100 5.00 -9.74 -2.50
C HIS A 100 4.05 -8.67 -3.03
N ASP A 101 2.93 -9.09 -3.60
CA ASP A 101 1.74 -8.29 -3.86
C ASP A 101 0.71 -8.45 -2.77
N HIS A 102 -0.14 -7.45 -2.66
CA HIS A 102 -1.32 -7.44 -1.81
C HIS A 102 -2.49 -6.86 -2.60
N VAL A 103 -3.46 -7.69 -2.93
CA VAL A 103 -4.70 -7.26 -3.58
C VAL A 103 -5.69 -6.86 -2.51
N LEU A 104 -6.25 -5.66 -2.64
CA LEU A 104 -7.19 -5.05 -1.68
C LEU A 104 -8.42 -4.61 -2.45
N VAL A 105 -9.59 -5.15 -2.11
CA VAL A 105 -10.86 -4.76 -2.73
C VAL A 105 -11.86 -4.36 -1.64
N LYS A 106 -12.21 -3.07 -1.63
CA LYS A 106 -13.25 -2.52 -0.77
C LYS A 106 -14.48 -2.18 -1.58
N GLU A 107 -15.55 -2.91 -1.37
CA GLU A 107 -16.85 -2.62 -1.97
C GLU A 107 -17.53 -1.44 -1.26
N GLY A 108 -18.38 -0.74 -2.04
CA GLY A 108 -19.21 0.32 -1.47
C GLY A 108 -20.09 -0.19 -0.33
N GLY A 109 -20.09 0.54 0.80
CA GLY A 109 -20.84 0.18 1.99
C GLY A 109 -20.09 -0.62 3.05
N THR A 110 -18.85 -1.06 2.79
CA THR A 110 -18.01 -1.60 3.87
C THR A 110 -17.75 -0.53 4.93
N ARG A 111 -17.86 -0.90 6.20
CA ARG A 111 -17.65 0.00 7.34
C ARG A 111 -16.26 -0.13 7.92
N GLN A 112 -15.51 -1.14 7.51
CA GLN A 112 -14.17 -1.38 8.02
C GLN A 112 -13.20 -0.33 7.47
N ARG A 113 -12.71 0.52 8.35
CA ARG A 113 -11.58 1.42 8.07
C ARG A 113 -10.28 0.68 8.34
N THR A 114 -9.30 0.88 7.48
CA THR A 114 -7.94 0.44 7.75
C THR A 114 -7.36 1.32 8.86
N PRO A 115 -6.97 0.76 10.01
CA PRO A 115 -6.39 1.56 11.09
C PRO A 115 -5.02 2.11 10.70
N TRP A 116 -4.59 3.16 11.38
CA TRP A 116 -3.22 3.64 11.27
C TRP A 116 -2.23 2.53 11.63
N HIS A 117 -1.21 2.34 10.82
CA HIS A 117 -0.17 1.33 11.03
C HIS A 117 1.10 1.68 10.26
N GLN A 118 2.19 1.01 10.59
CA GLN A 118 3.40 0.92 9.75
C GLN A 118 3.42 -0.46 9.09
N ASP A 119 3.78 -0.54 7.82
CA ASP A 119 3.91 -1.82 7.11
C ASP A 119 5.08 -2.66 7.63
N GLN A 120 6.23 -2.02 7.85
CA GLN A 120 7.49 -2.70 8.15
C GLN A 120 7.40 -3.76 9.27
N PRO A 121 6.76 -3.50 10.43
CA PRO A 121 6.69 -4.50 11.50
C PRO A 121 5.82 -5.72 11.18
N TYR A 122 5.01 -5.66 10.12
CA TYR A 122 4.22 -6.81 9.67
C TYR A 122 5.02 -7.80 8.81
N TYR A 123 6.21 -7.41 8.34
CA TYR A 123 7.01 -8.19 7.41
C TYR A 123 8.27 -8.73 8.05
N ASN A 124 8.61 -9.97 7.72
CA ASN A 124 9.82 -10.62 8.22
C ASN A 124 11.03 -10.25 7.34
N VAL A 125 11.27 -8.95 7.18
CA VAL A 125 12.42 -8.40 6.48
C VAL A 125 13.00 -7.24 7.27
N ASP A 126 14.30 -7.12 7.28
CA ASP A 126 15.03 -5.99 7.82
C ASP A 126 15.59 -5.13 6.68
N GLY A 127 15.75 -3.84 6.92
CA GLY A 127 16.29 -2.90 5.95
C GLY A 127 15.23 -1.97 5.35
N HIS A 128 15.54 -1.40 4.19
CA HIS A 128 14.66 -0.46 3.51
C HIS A 128 13.65 -1.20 2.63
N GLY A 129 12.37 -0.92 2.84
CA GLY A 129 11.27 -1.34 1.98
C GLY A 129 10.48 -0.15 1.46
N VAL A 130 9.82 -0.32 0.33
CA VAL A 130 8.83 0.60 -0.21
C VAL A 130 7.64 -0.18 -0.70
N SER A 131 6.44 0.28 -0.36
CA SER A 131 5.18 -0.22 -0.90
C SER A 131 4.70 0.72 -1.99
N ALA A 132 4.20 0.18 -3.10
CA ALA A 132 3.52 0.94 -4.13
C ALA A 132 2.02 0.60 -4.08
N TRP A 133 1.20 1.57 -3.71
CA TRP A 133 -0.25 1.44 -3.76
C TRP A 133 -0.76 2.03 -5.06
N ILE A 134 -1.38 1.19 -5.90
CA ILE A 134 -1.76 1.52 -7.28
C ILE A 134 -3.24 1.19 -7.47
N PRO A 135 -4.12 2.17 -7.60
CA PRO A 135 -5.53 1.95 -7.84
C PRO A 135 -5.81 1.61 -9.31
N VAL A 136 -6.82 0.77 -9.53
CA VAL A 136 -7.41 0.52 -10.85
C VAL A 136 -8.69 1.33 -11.08
N ASP A 137 -9.23 1.93 -10.02
CA ASP A 137 -10.39 2.82 -10.04
C ASP A 137 -9.99 4.23 -9.57
N PRO A 138 -10.73 5.29 -9.96
CA PRO A 138 -10.47 6.63 -9.42
C PRO A 138 -10.64 6.69 -7.90
N VAL A 139 -9.70 7.34 -7.22
CA VAL A 139 -9.72 7.53 -5.76
C VAL A 139 -9.98 8.99 -5.43
N PRO A 140 -11.23 9.37 -5.12
CA PRO A 140 -11.58 10.74 -4.74
C PRO A 140 -11.07 11.07 -3.33
N ALA A 141 -11.05 12.37 -2.99
CA ALA A 141 -10.59 12.86 -1.69
C ALA A 141 -11.14 12.10 -0.46
N ALA A 142 -12.42 11.69 -0.54
CA ALA A 142 -13.08 10.95 0.55
C ALA A 142 -12.59 9.50 0.69
N GLY A 143 -11.97 8.94 -0.35
CA GLY A 143 -11.45 7.56 -0.38
C GLY A 143 -9.94 7.45 -0.30
N CYS A 144 -9.23 8.59 -0.25
CA CYS A 144 -7.76 8.60 -0.22
C CYS A 144 -7.18 7.89 0.99
N LEU A 145 -6.04 7.25 0.77
CA LEU A 145 -5.16 6.88 1.89
C LEU A 145 -4.68 8.13 2.62
N GLU A 146 -4.55 8.02 3.92
CA GLU A 146 -3.94 9.02 4.78
C GLU A 146 -2.57 8.53 5.22
N LEU A 147 -1.54 9.34 4.97
CA LEU A 147 -0.15 8.98 5.24
C LEU A 147 0.49 10.04 6.12
N LEU A 148 1.18 9.59 7.15
CA LEU A 148 1.84 10.49 8.09
C LEU A 148 3.25 10.79 7.60
N ALA A 149 3.47 12.02 7.13
CA ALA A 149 4.76 12.44 6.61
C ALA A 149 5.86 12.35 7.68
N GLY A 150 7.00 11.77 7.30
CA GLY A 150 8.16 11.62 8.17
C GLY A 150 8.11 10.46 9.16
N SER A 151 7.00 9.71 9.23
CA SER A 151 6.83 8.58 10.17
C SER A 151 7.84 7.45 9.95
N HIS A 152 8.35 7.26 8.74
CA HIS A 152 9.38 6.28 8.39
C HIS A 152 10.72 6.47 9.12
N ARG A 153 10.96 7.65 9.71
CA ARG A 153 12.18 7.96 10.47
C ARG A 153 12.04 7.68 11.97
N GLY A 154 10.85 7.31 12.40
CA GLY A 154 10.56 6.97 13.79
C GLY A 154 10.94 5.53 14.15
N PRO A 155 10.66 5.12 15.38
CA PRO A 155 10.82 3.74 15.80
C PRO A 155 9.80 2.83 15.10
N TRP A 156 10.05 1.53 15.14
CA TRP A 156 9.02 0.56 14.79
C TRP A 156 7.89 0.61 15.81
N LEU A 157 6.66 0.67 15.29
CA LEU A 157 5.45 0.72 16.09
C LEU A 157 4.85 -0.69 16.21
N MET A 158 4.17 -0.94 17.32
CA MET A 158 3.54 -2.24 17.60
C MET A 158 2.54 -2.60 16.50
N PRO A 159 2.76 -3.68 15.72
CA PRO A 159 1.78 -4.15 14.78
C PRO A 159 0.62 -4.80 15.54
N ARG A 160 -0.61 -4.46 15.12
CA ARG A 160 -1.83 -4.96 15.75
C ARG A 160 -2.76 -5.58 14.71
N THR A 161 -3.58 -6.53 15.13
CA THR A 161 -4.65 -7.06 14.28
C THR A 161 -5.68 -5.97 14.01
N PHE A 162 -6.11 -5.82 12.76
CA PHE A 162 -6.95 -4.69 12.36
C PHE A 162 -8.35 -4.71 12.96
N LEU A 163 -8.88 -5.89 13.25
CA LEU A 163 -10.22 -6.03 13.83
C LEU A 163 -10.20 -6.00 15.37
N ALA A 164 -9.27 -6.72 16.00
CA ALA A 164 -9.25 -6.89 17.46
C ALA A 164 -8.28 -5.94 18.16
N GLY A 165 -7.35 -5.30 17.44
CA GLY A 165 -6.33 -4.45 18.04
C GLY A 165 -5.30 -5.19 18.90
N GLU A 166 -5.26 -6.52 18.79
CA GLU A 166 -4.31 -7.35 19.54
C GLU A 166 -2.91 -7.26 18.96
N ALA A 167 -1.89 -7.36 19.81
CA ALA A 167 -0.49 -7.39 19.38
C ALA A 167 -0.23 -8.55 18.42
N LYS A 168 0.52 -8.29 17.33
CA LYS A 168 0.79 -9.24 16.26
C LYS A 168 2.31 -9.39 16.07
N TRP A 169 2.80 -10.62 15.98
CA TRP A 169 4.20 -11.01 15.77
C TRP A 169 5.16 -10.71 16.91
N PHE A 170 4.97 -9.64 17.66
CA PHE A 170 5.83 -9.20 18.75
C PHE A 170 5.08 -9.30 20.09
N PRO A 171 5.78 -9.56 21.19
CA PRO A 171 5.16 -9.48 22.53
C PRO A 171 4.59 -8.09 22.77
N ASP A 172 3.40 -8.03 23.38
CA ASP A 172 2.76 -6.75 23.70
C ASP A 172 3.68 -5.88 24.56
N GLY A 173 3.79 -4.58 24.21
CA GLY A 173 4.67 -3.64 24.86
C GLY A 173 6.15 -3.72 24.50
N SER A 174 6.58 -4.62 23.58
CA SER A 174 7.98 -4.75 23.17
C SER A 174 8.42 -3.72 22.12
N LEU A 175 7.47 -3.08 21.44
CA LEU A 175 7.71 -1.98 20.50
C LEU A 175 6.93 -0.74 20.96
N ALA A 176 7.27 0.41 20.38
CA ALA A 176 6.54 1.66 20.64
C ALA A 176 5.08 1.56 20.20
N GLU A 177 4.18 2.16 20.97
CA GLU A 177 2.77 2.25 20.57
C GLU A 177 2.55 3.30 19.51
N LEU A 178 1.57 3.06 18.66
CA LEU A 178 1.11 4.07 17.70
C LEU A 178 0.50 5.25 18.49
N PRO A 179 0.88 6.50 18.18
CA PRO A 179 0.22 7.65 18.79
C PRO A 179 -1.26 7.71 18.38
N ASP A 180 -2.10 8.26 19.23
CA ASP A 180 -3.51 8.50 18.90
C ASP A 180 -3.64 9.70 17.94
N ILE A 181 -3.48 9.40 16.65
CA ILE A 181 -3.53 10.40 15.58
C ILE A 181 -4.93 11.03 15.48
N GLU A 182 -5.98 10.26 15.75
CA GLU A 182 -7.36 10.76 15.66
C GLU A 182 -7.71 11.75 16.78
N ALA A 183 -7.06 11.66 17.93
CA ALA A 183 -7.28 12.57 19.05
C ALA A 183 -6.77 14.00 18.80
N ASP A 184 -5.71 14.15 17.99
CA ASP A 184 -5.13 15.46 17.65
C ASP A 184 -4.52 15.46 16.26
N ARG A 185 -5.38 15.39 15.25
CA ARG A 185 -4.96 15.30 13.83
C ARG A 185 -4.15 16.51 13.37
N ASP A 186 -4.38 17.68 13.96
CA ASP A 186 -3.69 18.92 13.58
C ASP A 186 -2.22 18.95 14.05
N ALA A 187 -1.86 18.10 15.00
CA ALA A 187 -0.47 17.93 15.42
C ALA A 187 0.38 17.13 14.41
N PHE A 188 -0.22 16.53 13.40
CA PHE A 188 0.43 15.63 12.44
C PHE A 188 0.36 16.17 11.01
N ASP A 189 1.44 15.99 10.26
CA ASP A 189 1.47 16.30 8.82
C ASP A 189 0.87 15.13 8.02
N ILE A 190 -0.46 15.13 7.90
CA ILE A 190 -1.22 14.11 7.19
C ILE A 190 -1.29 14.45 5.71
N ARG A 191 -0.76 13.56 4.87
CA ARG A 191 -0.79 13.67 3.41
C ARG A 191 -1.90 12.81 2.81
N ARG A 192 -2.56 13.36 1.78
CA ARG A 192 -3.60 12.71 0.99
C ARG A 192 -3.38 13.01 -0.48
N PHE A 193 -3.71 12.06 -1.33
CA PHE A 193 -3.61 12.22 -2.78
C PHE A 193 -4.84 11.64 -3.43
N GLU A 194 -5.57 12.47 -4.18
CA GLU A 194 -6.56 11.96 -5.13
C GLU A 194 -5.82 11.30 -6.28
N LEU A 195 -6.26 10.12 -6.71
CA LEU A 195 -5.57 9.33 -7.71
C LEU A 195 -6.51 8.95 -8.85
N GLU A 196 -5.93 8.93 -10.04
CA GLU A 196 -6.52 8.30 -11.21
C GLU A 196 -5.96 6.87 -11.37
N PRO A 197 -6.66 6.00 -12.10
CA PRO A 197 -6.16 4.66 -12.40
C PRO A 197 -4.75 4.69 -12.98
N GLY A 198 -3.86 3.87 -12.41
CA GLY A 198 -2.46 3.82 -12.84
C GLY A 198 -1.53 4.85 -12.21
N ASP A 199 -2.03 5.77 -11.40
CA ASP A 199 -1.18 6.54 -10.48
C ASP A 199 -0.64 5.64 -9.36
N ALA A 200 0.37 6.08 -8.62
CA ALA A 200 0.89 5.37 -7.46
C ALA A 200 1.23 6.30 -6.29
N ILE A 201 1.05 5.80 -5.10
CA ILE A 201 1.61 6.36 -3.86
C ILE A 201 2.65 5.39 -3.33
#